data_9f474536ae45ee24e76fd451f5649adc
#
_entry.id   9f474536ae45ee24e76fd451f5649adc
#
_cell.length_a   1.000
_cell.length_b   1.000
_cell.length_c   1.000
_cell.angle_alpha   90.00
_cell.angle_beta   90.00
_cell.angle_gamma   90.00
#
_symmetry.space_group_name_H-M   'P 1'
#
loop_
_entity.id
_entity.type
_entity.pdbx_description
1 polymer ?
#
loop_
_entity_poly.entity_id
_entity_poly.type
_entity_poly.pdbx_seq_one_letter_code
_entity_poly.pdbx_strand_id
1 'polypeptide(L)'
;MTALPINHPLLQWSRRLTDWLFSPLGGAAAALLAILVFGCAYTVDQTEQVVLTQFGRPVGEPINSNRGGGSGPGLRFKIPFVQQANRFEKRILEWDGPPSEMTTRDKLYVVVDTFARWRIVDPLVYFQSLRDERSALSRIDDIIGSETRNVIARHDLIELVRSDKARKPEQDATLAEASATVGTLPPIQFGRKGLEREILAAAAPKMGIWGIELLDVRFKRVNYKDGVIEKIYDRMISERMQIAERFRSEGAGEAAKIDGRREKDLQRIQSDAYHKVQEVKGDADAKASEVYARAYTSSPSAADFYSFLQTLDTYRKTLGSDSTVVFTTESDFFRLLKRIDPPPPAP
;
A
#
# COMPACT_ATOMS: atom_id res chain seq x y z
N MET A 1 -114.25 -7.55 3.07
CA MET A 1 -112.93 -8.08 3.32
C MET A 1 -112.06 -6.94 3.73
N THR A 2 -111.95 -6.69 5.00
CA THR A 2 -111.18 -5.58 5.62
C THR A 2 -109.81 -6.08 5.96
N ALA A 3 -108.78 -5.53 5.28
CA ALA A 3 -107.36 -5.81 5.56
C ALA A 3 -106.94 -5.14 6.86
N LEU A 4 -106.56 -5.95 7.85
CA LEU A 4 -105.95 -5.50 9.10
C LEU A 4 -104.57 -4.89 8.84
N PRO A 5 -104.23 -3.70 9.42
CA PRO A 5 -102.88 -3.14 9.31
C PRO A 5 -101.93 -3.94 10.19
N ILE A 6 -100.97 -4.60 9.57
CA ILE A 6 -99.82 -5.25 10.26
C ILE A 6 -98.93 -4.19 10.83
N ASN A 7 -99.15 -3.85 12.10
CA ASN A 7 -98.28 -2.93 12.84
C ASN A 7 -97.06 -3.69 13.38
N HIS A 8 -96.03 -3.91 12.54
CA HIS A 8 -94.72 -4.49 12.99
C HIS A 8 -93.95 -3.48 13.76
N PRO A 9 -93.58 -3.68 15.01
CA PRO A 9 -92.88 -2.75 15.85
C PRO A 9 -91.46 -2.41 15.29
N LEU A 10 -90.85 -3.26 14.46
CA LEU A 10 -89.59 -3.06 13.82
C LEU A 10 -89.64 -1.97 12.75
N LEU A 11 -90.75 -1.71 12.08
CA LEU A 11 -90.94 -0.64 11.09
C LEU A 11 -91.04 0.74 11.71
N GLN A 12 -91.56 0.84 12.95
CA GLN A 12 -91.61 2.10 13.67
C GLN A 12 -90.28 2.52 14.26
N TRP A 13 -89.43 1.57 14.61
CA TRP A 13 -88.06 1.82 15.05
C TRP A 13 -87.17 2.37 13.91
N SER A 14 -87.29 1.80 12.71
CA SER A 14 -86.53 2.25 11.55
C SER A 14 -86.91 3.69 11.14
N ARG A 15 -88.19 4.05 11.18
CA ARG A 15 -88.63 5.45 10.90
C ARG A 15 -88.19 6.47 11.96
N ARG A 16 -88.23 6.14 13.23
CA ARG A 16 -87.74 7.02 14.30
C ARG A 16 -86.23 7.20 14.23
N LEU A 17 -85.48 6.20 13.85
CA LEU A 17 -84.02 6.27 13.59
C LEU A 17 -83.70 7.17 12.39
N THR A 18 -84.44 7.06 11.28
CA THR A 18 -84.25 7.92 10.12
C THR A 18 -84.63 9.38 10.42
N ASP A 19 -85.78 9.65 11.11
CA ASP A 19 -86.18 11.00 11.47
C ASP A 19 -85.22 11.68 12.47
N TRP A 20 -84.60 10.89 13.40
CA TRP A 20 -83.56 11.39 14.29
C TRP A 20 -82.25 11.67 13.56
N LEU A 21 -81.85 10.83 12.62
CA LEU A 21 -80.63 11.01 11.78
C LEU A 21 -80.73 12.28 10.87
N PHE A 22 -81.93 12.60 10.41
CA PHE A 22 -82.17 13.79 9.57
C PHE A 22 -82.44 15.08 10.37
N SER A 23 -82.55 14.96 11.71
CA SER A 23 -82.57 16.17 12.56
C SER A 23 -81.15 16.82 12.60
N PRO A 24 -81.04 18.14 12.71
CA PRO A 24 -79.73 18.82 12.74
C PRO A 24 -78.85 18.32 13.90
N LEU A 25 -79.45 17.97 15.02
CA LEU A 25 -78.76 17.37 16.16
C LEU A 25 -78.36 15.89 15.92
N GLY A 26 -79.16 15.10 15.27
CA GLY A 26 -78.87 13.71 14.89
C GLY A 26 -77.79 13.65 13.81
N GLY A 27 -77.85 14.53 12.84
CA GLY A 27 -76.80 14.68 11.82
C GLY A 27 -75.44 15.07 12.40
N ALA A 28 -75.42 16.01 13.34
CA ALA A 28 -74.20 16.38 14.05
C ALA A 28 -73.64 15.26 14.91
N ALA A 29 -74.51 14.51 15.61
CA ALA A 29 -74.11 13.31 16.39
C ALA A 29 -73.56 12.18 15.49
N ALA A 30 -74.20 11.92 14.37
CA ALA A 30 -73.76 10.94 13.39
C ALA A 30 -72.40 11.34 12.74
N ALA A 31 -72.23 12.62 12.41
CA ALA A 31 -70.94 13.13 11.91
C ALA A 31 -69.81 13.02 12.94
N LEU A 32 -70.13 13.30 14.21
CA LEU A 32 -69.18 13.19 15.31
C LEU A 32 -68.80 11.72 15.57
N LEU A 33 -69.79 10.84 15.50
CA LEU A 33 -69.57 9.37 15.63
C LEU A 33 -68.75 8.84 14.44
N ALA A 34 -69.01 9.31 13.22
CA ALA A 34 -68.19 8.95 12.05
C ALA A 34 -66.76 9.42 12.18
N ILE A 35 -66.50 10.68 12.63
CA ILE A 35 -65.19 11.20 12.89
C ILE A 35 -64.48 10.36 13.98
N LEU A 36 -65.18 9.99 15.04
CA LEU A 36 -64.68 9.10 16.08
C LEU A 36 -64.25 7.73 15.50
N VAL A 37 -65.14 7.09 14.73
CA VAL A 37 -64.88 5.78 14.14
C VAL A 37 -63.72 5.82 13.14
N PHE A 38 -63.70 6.81 12.24
CA PHE A 38 -62.58 7.00 11.32
C PHE A 38 -61.29 7.37 12.05
N GLY A 39 -61.33 8.13 13.12
CA GLY A 39 -60.17 8.49 13.96
C GLY A 39 -59.63 7.29 14.78
N CYS A 40 -60.46 6.24 15.03
CA CYS A 40 -60.02 5.04 15.72
C CYS A 40 -59.13 4.12 14.86
N ALA A 41 -59.41 4.08 13.56
CA ALA A 41 -58.71 3.16 12.65
C ALA A 41 -57.39 3.75 12.14
N TYR A 42 -56.32 2.93 12.15
CA TYR A 42 -55.06 3.23 11.52
C TYR A 42 -54.45 1.99 10.92
N THR A 43 -53.67 2.15 9.87
CA THR A 43 -52.98 1.04 9.20
C THR A 43 -51.50 1.04 9.60
N VAL A 44 -50.95 -0.15 9.81
CA VAL A 44 -49.53 -0.39 10.06
C VAL A 44 -48.95 -1.10 8.84
N ASP A 45 -47.99 -0.48 8.20
CA ASP A 45 -47.31 -1.09 7.06
C ASP A 45 -46.31 -2.18 7.53
N GLN A 46 -45.97 -3.09 6.63
CA GLN A 46 -44.93 -4.10 6.85
C GLN A 46 -43.57 -3.49 7.19
N THR A 47 -43.30 -2.31 6.66
CA THR A 47 -42.04 -1.58 6.83
C THR A 47 -41.94 -0.76 8.11
N GLU A 48 -43.05 -0.63 8.83
CA GLU A 48 -43.16 0.19 10.04
C GLU A 48 -43.37 -0.67 11.29
N GLN A 49 -42.86 -0.18 12.41
CA GLN A 49 -43.13 -0.66 13.76
C GLN A 49 -43.87 0.43 14.52
N VAL A 50 -44.88 0.06 15.31
CA VAL A 50 -45.70 1.04 16.01
C VAL A 50 -45.74 0.74 17.50
N VAL A 51 -45.47 1.82 18.29
CA VAL A 51 -45.67 1.82 19.73
C VAL A 51 -46.86 2.72 20.05
N LEU A 52 -47.90 2.17 20.67
CA LEU A 52 -49.03 2.95 21.16
C LEU A 52 -48.68 3.59 22.49
N THR A 53 -48.94 4.90 22.61
CA THR A 53 -48.78 5.61 23.87
C THR A 53 -50.12 6.23 24.29
N GLN A 54 -50.38 6.19 25.59
CA GLN A 54 -51.51 6.83 26.21
C GLN A 54 -50.99 7.89 27.21
N PHE A 55 -51.29 9.14 26.95
CA PHE A 55 -50.75 10.27 27.74
C PHE A 55 -49.22 10.18 27.93
N GLY A 56 -48.51 9.80 26.89
CA GLY A 56 -47.03 9.65 26.89
C GLY A 56 -46.50 8.36 27.49
N ARG A 57 -47.34 7.49 28.07
CA ARG A 57 -46.92 6.15 28.53
C ARG A 57 -47.17 5.10 27.45
N PRO A 58 -46.21 4.22 27.17
CA PRO A 58 -46.45 3.11 26.26
C PRO A 58 -47.50 2.15 26.85
N VAL A 59 -48.41 1.72 25.99
CA VAL A 59 -49.53 0.81 26.36
C VAL A 59 -49.57 -0.35 25.38
N GLY A 60 -49.57 -1.56 25.92
CA GLY A 60 -49.60 -2.79 25.13
C GLY A 60 -48.22 -3.21 24.53
N GLU A 61 -48.24 -4.26 23.74
CA GLU A 61 -47.05 -4.71 23.05
C GLU A 61 -46.83 -3.94 21.77
N PRO A 62 -45.55 -3.76 21.34
CA PRO A 62 -45.25 -3.11 20.07
C PRO A 62 -45.81 -3.92 18.90
N ILE A 63 -46.32 -3.20 17.91
CA ILE A 63 -46.96 -3.81 16.73
C ILE A 63 -45.89 -3.95 15.64
N ASN A 64 -45.84 -5.11 14.99
CA ASN A 64 -44.91 -5.44 13.91
C ASN A 64 -43.42 -5.32 14.29
N SER A 65 -43.05 -5.62 15.54
CA SER A 65 -41.69 -5.58 16.04
C SER A 65 -40.74 -6.59 15.37
N ASN A 66 -39.48 -6.23 15.17
CA ASN A 66 -38.42 -7.14 14.72
C ASN A 66 -38.02 -8.19 15.75
N ARG A 67 -38.33 -8.00 17.04
CA ARG A 67 -38.03 -8.94 18.12
C ARG A 67 -38.82 -10.22 18.05
N GLY A 68 -39.91 -10.23 17.26
CA GLY A 68 -40.88 -11.36 17.27
C GLY A 68 -41.73 -11.32 18.54
N GLY A 69 -43.02 -11.44 18.42
CA GLY A 69 -43.99 -11.20 19.47
C GLY A 69 -44.81 -9.96 19.15
N GLY A 70 -46.05 -9.97 19.49
CA GLY A 70 -46.97 -8.90 19.13
C GLY A 70 -47.73 -9.16 17.82
N SER A 71 -48.62 -8.26 17.55
CA SER A 71 -49.51 -8.34 16.39
C SER A 71 -48.78 -7.92 15.11
N GLY A 72 -49.04 -8.65 13.98
CA GLY A 72 -48.47 -8.29 12.66
C GLY A 72 -49.02 -6.97 12.08
N PRO A 73 -48.59 -6.61 10.88
CA PRO A 73 -49.03 -5.40 10.16
C PRO A 73 -50.54 -5.56 9.79
N GLY A 74 -51.16 -4.43 9.44
CA GLY A 74 -52.56 -4.38 9.02
C GLY A 74 -53.36 -3.30 9.70
N LEU A 75 -54.71 -3.43 9.62
CA LEU A 75 -55.63 -2.50 10.22
C LEU A 75 -55.68 -2.69 11.73
N ARG A 76 -55.53 -1.59 12.46
CA ARG A 76 -55.53 -1.51 13.92
C ARG A 76 -56.45 -0.42 14.41
N PHE A 77 -56.84 -0.50 15.68
CA PHE A 77 -57.71 0.47 16.31
C PHE A 77 -56.99 1.10 17.49
N LYS A 78 -57.16 2.43 17.64
CA LYS A 78 -56.71 3.20 18.77
C LYS A 78 -57.85 4.08 19.30
N ILE A 79 -57.75 4.48 20.53
CA ILE A 79 -58.71 5.46 21.10
C ILE A 79 -58.31 6.84 20.64
N PRO A 80 -59.11 7.53 19.78
CA PRO A 80 -58.79 8.86 19.30
C PRO A 80 -58.68 9.82 20.46
N PHE A 81 -57.82 10.87 20.32
CA PHE A 81 -57.50 11.91 21.31
C PHE A 81 -56.77 11.40 22.57
N VAL A 82 -56.82 10.13 22.93
CA VAL A 82 -56.21 9.57 24.14
C VAL A 82 -54.93 8.80 23.79
N GLN A 83 -54.97 8.04 22.70
CA GLN A 83 -53.86 7.20 22.25
C GLN A 83 -53.19 7.77 21.02
N GLN A 84 -51.86 7.78 21.04
CA GLN A 84 -50.99 8.20 19.93
C GLN A 84 -50.20 6.96 19.42
N ALA A 85 -50.18 6.81 18.11
CA ALA A 85 -49.36 5.78 17.44
C ALA A 85 -48.03 6.40 17.03
N ASN A 86 -46.95 6.01 17.68
CA ASN A 86 -45.60 6.42 17.32
C ASN A 86 -45.05 5.38 16.35
N ARG A 87 -44.69 5.81 15.15
CA ARG A 87 -44.21 4.97 14.06
C ARG A 87 -42.70 5.02 13.97
N PHE A 88 -42.09 3.86 13.82
CA PHE A 88 -40.63 3.71 13.65
C PHE A 88 -40.35 2.84 12.42
N GLU A 89 -39.30 3.15 11.72
CA GLU A 89 -38.84 2.38 10.56
C GLU A 89 -38.38 0.97 11.02
N LYS A 90 -38.85 -0.06 10.33
CA LYS A 90 -38.49 -1.46 10.60
C LYS A 90 -37.29 -1.93 9.78
N ARG A 91 -37.06 -1.28 8.64
CA ARG A 91 -35.97 -1.59 7.73
C ARG A 91 -34.62 -1.24 8.34
N ILE A 92 -33.57 -1.68 7.66
CA ILE A 92 -32.21 -1.31 8.01
C ILE A 92 -32.01 0.17 7.70
N LEU A 93 -31.53 0.88 8.69
CA LEU A 93 -31.19 2.29 8.62
C LEU A 93 -29.67 2.45 8.49
N GLU A 94 -29.26 3.53 7.88
CA GLU A 94 -27.86 3.90 7.75
C GLU A 94 -27.49 4.98 8.77
N TRP A 95 -26.24 4.96 9.17
CA TRP A 95 -25.58 6.03 9.86
C TRP A 95 -24.27 6.35 9.14
N ASP A 96 -24.11 7.58 8.69
CA ASP A 96 -22.91 8.09 8.04
C ASP A 96 -22.27 9.10 8.99
N GLY A 97 -21.17 8.67 9.64
CA GLY A 97 -20.50 9.48 10.63
C GLY A 97 -19.71 10.62 9.99
N PRO A 98 -19.59 11.76 10.69
CA PRO A 98 -18.75 12.85 10.23
C PRO A 98 -17.28 12.43 10.22
N PRO A 99 -16.46 13.00 9.31
CA PRO A 99 -15.02 12.79 9.30
C PRO A 99 -14.41 13.16 10.66
N SER A 100 -13.75 12.23 11.31
CA SER A 100 -13.16 12.45 12.63
C SER A 100 -11.66 12.25 12.61
N GLU A 101 -10.94 13.22 13.22
CA GLU A 101 -9.49 13.11 13.40
C GLU A 101 -9.17 12.15 14.55
N MET A 102 -8.29 11.20 14.27
CA MET A 102 -7.88 10.18 15.24
C MET A 102 -6.38 9.95 15.16
N THR A 103 -5.78 9.51 16.27
CA THR A 103 -4.36 9.20 16.34
C THR A 103 -4.19 7.69 16.42
N THR A 104 -3.34 7.14 15.58
CA THR A 104 -2.98 5.72 15.55
C THR A 104 -1.91 5.40 16.60
N ARG A 105 -1.64 4.11 16.87
CA ARG A 105 -0.59 3.66 17.79
C ARG A 105 0.80 4.19 17.41
N ASP A 106 1.08 4.27 16.13
CA ASP A 106 2.32 4.83 15.54
C ASP A 106 2.34 6.37 15.51
N LYS A 107 1.41 7.02 16.24
CA LYS A 107 1.30 8.48 16.42
C LYS A 107 1.06 9.26 15.12
N LEU A 108 0.47 8.62 14.12
CA LEU A 108 0.04 9.28 12.91
C LEU A 108 -1.38 9.82 13.06
N TYR A 109 -1.60 11.03 12.59
CA TYR A 109 -2.92 11.66 12.57
C TYR A 109 -3.64 11.31 11.29
N VAL A 110 -4.78 10.67 11.43
CA VAL A 110 -5.64 10.24 10.33
C VAL A 110 -7.04 10.80 10.46
N VAL A 111 -7.66 11.09 9.34
CA VAL A 111 -9.08 11.45 9.23
C VAL A 111 -9.79 10.20 8.77
N VAL A 112 -10.75 9.75 9.58
CA VAL A 112 -11.48 8.50 9.32
C VAL A 112 -12.95 8.80 9.22
N ASP A 113 -13.55 8.38 8.11
CA ASP A 113 -14.99 8.38 7.89
C ASP A 113 -15.49 6.96 8.16
N THR A 114 -16.48 6.85 9.03
CA THR A 114 -17.12 5.59 9.39
C THR A 114 -18.57 5.57 8.94
N PHE A 115 -19.00 4.38 8.54
CA PHE A 115 -20.37 4.11 8.13
C PHE A 115 -20.88 2.89 8.88
N ALA A 116 -22.14 2.93 9.30
CA ALA A 116 -22.74 1.80 9.99
C ALA A 116 -24.15 1.54 9.51
N ARG A 117 -24.58 0.29 9.60
CA ARG A 117 -25.97 -0.14 9.37
C ARG A 117 -26.54 -0.65 10.67
N TRP A 118 -27.72 -0.19 10.97
CA TRP A 118 -28.40 -0.49 12.20
C TRP A 118 -29.91 -0.69 11.97
N ARG A 119 -30.59 -1.29 12.93
CA ARG A 119 -32.05 -1.42 12.90
C ARG A 119 -32.62 -1.38 14.32
N ILE A 120 -33.86 -1.00 14.40
CA ILE A 120 -34.61 -1.06 15.65
C ILE A 120 -35.17 -2.48 15.84
N VAL A 121 -34.76 -3.14 16.90
CA VAL A 121 -35.22 -4.51 17.24
C VAL A 121 -36.33 -4.44 18.26
N ASP A 122 -36.17 -3.61 19.29
CA ASP A 122 -37.16 -3.38 20.33
C ASP A 122 -37.64 -1.93 20.30
N PRO A 123 -38.76 -1.63 19.61
CA PRO A 123 -39.26 -0.28 19.48
C PRO A 123 -39.78 0.30 20.81
N LEU A 124 -40.13 -0.57 21.79
CA LEU A 124 -40.57 -0.10 23.11
C LEU A 124 -39.40 0.48 23.90
N VAL A 125 -38.31 -0.27 24.01
CA VAL A 125 -37.08 0.17 24.68
C VAL A 125 -36.49 1.38 23.97
N TYR A 126 -36.49 1.35 22.63
CA TYR A 126 -36.06 2.47 21.80
C TYR A 126 -36.84 3.76 22.12
N PHE A 127 -38.17 3.66 22.12
CA PHE A 127 -39.02 4.83 22.44
C PHE A 127 -38.80 5.35 23.87
N GLN A 128 -38.66 4.48 24.85
CA GLN A 128 -38.44 4.88 26.24
C GLN A 128 -37.08 5.55 26.45
N SER A 129 -36.06 5.11 25.73
CA SER A 129 -34.68 5.60 25.93
C SER A 129 -34.32 6.77 25.03
N LEU A 130 -34.70 6.72 23.76
CA LEU A 130 -34.22 7.64 22.72
C LEU A 130 -35.34 8.54 22.16
N ARG A 131 -36.55 8.06 22.13
CA ARG A 131 -37.78 8.73 21.64
C ARG A 131 -37.83 8.97 20.14
N ASP A 132 -36.78 9.56 19.56
CA ASP A 132 -36.72 9.96 18.16
C ASP A 132 -35.42 9.49 17.47
N GLU A 133 -35.41 9.56 16.15
CA GLU A 133 -34.28 9.14 15.32
C GLU A 133 -33.05 10.06 15.50
N ARG A 134 -33.29 11.38 15.73
CA ARG A 134 -32.18 12.32 15.92
C ARG A 134 -31.39 12.00 17.18
N SER A 135 -32.08 11.68 18.27
CA SER A 135 -31.45 11.27 19.53
C SER A 135 -30.70 9.94 19.35
N ALA A 136 -31.28 9.03 18.57
CA ALA A 136 -30.63 7.77 18.24
C ALA A 136 -29.33 7.97 17.44
N LEU A 137 -29.37 8.77 16.37
CA LEU A 137 -28.21 9.08 15.56
C LEU A 137 -27.10 9.75 16.38
N SER A 138 -27.44 10.68 17.29
CA SER A 138 -26.45 11.28 18.19
C SER A 138 -25.78 10.25 19.11
N ARG A 139 -26.55 9.30 19.65
CA ARG A 139 -26.00 8.25 20.52
C ARG A 139 -25.17 7.22 19.74
N ILE A 140 -25.57 6.91 18.51
CA ILE A 140 -24.82 6.06 17.61
C ILE A 140 -23.47 6.71 17.30
N ASP A 141 -23.48 8.01 17.02
CA ASP A 141 -22.26 8.80 16.76
C ASP A 141 -21.29 8.76 17.95
N ASP A 142 -21.80 9.02 19.16
CA ASP A 142 -21.01 8.98 20.39
C ASP A 142 -20.37 7.61 20.63
N ILE A 143 -21.12 6.53 20.43
CA ILE A 143 -20.61 5.16 20.68
C ILE A 143 -19.66 4.71 19.58
N ILE A 144 -20.09 4.77 18.32
CA ILE A 144 -19.24 4.33 17.21
C ILE A 144 -17.98 5.19 17.14
N GLY A 145 -18.11 6.50 17.30
CA GLY A 145 -16.97 7.42 17.30
C GLY A 145 -15.97 7.13 18.42
N SER A 146 -16.47 6.87 19.64
CA SER A 146 -15.59 6.52 20.77
C SER A 146 -14.91 5.16 20.60
N GLU A 147 -15.65 4.12 20.17
CA GLU A 147 -15.08 2.78 19.96
C GLU A 147 -14.11 2.77 18.78
N THR A 148 -14.43 3.47 17.70
CA THR A 148 -13.54 3.64 16.57
C THR A 148 -12.22 4.28 16.99
N ARG A 149 -12.28 5.36 17.79
CA ARG A 149 -11.09 6.02 18.32
C ARG A 149 -10.27 5.11 19.22
N ASN A 150 -10.92 4.34 20.09
CA ASN A 150 -10.27 3.38 20.98
C ASN A 150 -9.56 2.26 20.22
N VAL A 151 -10.18 1.73 19.18
CA VAL A 151 -9.60 0.67 18.35
C VAL A 151 -8.43 1.22 17.53
N ILE A 152 -8.61 2.36 16.85
CA ILE A 152 -7.56 2.99 16.04
C ILE A 152 -6.33 3.34 16.88
N ALA A 153 -6.53 3.86 18.10
CA ALA A 153 -5.41 4.20 18.98
C ALA A 153 -4.56 2.99 19.43
N ARG A 154 -5.09 1.77 19.34
CA ARG A 154 -4.39 0.53 19.67
C ARG A 154 -3.68 -0.13 18.50
N HIS A 155 -3.98 0.29 17.28
CA HIS A 155 -3.47 -0.33 16.05
C HIS A 155 -2.66 0.65 15.21
N ASP A 156 -1.73 0.10 14.42
CA ASP A 156 -0.93 0.89 13.48
C ASP A 156 -1.74 1.24 12.23
N LEU A 157 -1.35 2.32 11.56
CA LEU A 157 -2.04 2.77 10.35
C LEU A 157 -2.11 1.69 9.26
N ILE A 158 -1.08 0.87 9.14
CA ILE A 158 -1.04 -0.21 8.14
C ILE A 158 -2.19 -1.20 8.30
N GLU A 159 -2.65 -1.43 9.54
CA GLU A 159 -3.79 -2.30 9.84
C GLU A 159 -5.14 -1.69 9.37
N LEU A 160 -5.23 -0.36 9.37
CA LEU A 160 -6.43 0.35 8.88
C LEU A 160 -6.53 0.33 7.35
N VAL A 161 -5.37 0.39 6.67
CA VAL A 161 -5.31 0.51 5.21
C VAL A 161 -5.40 -0.86 4.54
N ARG A 162 -4.68 -1.86 5.05
CA ARG A 162 -4.61 -3.18 4.44
C ARG A 162 -5.76 -4.08 4.89
N SER A 163 -6.44 -4.68 3.91
CA SER A 163 -7.57 -5.57 4.16
C SER A 163 -7.19 -7.04 4.16
N ASP A 164 -6.13 -7.41 3.44
CA ASP A 164 -5.74 -8.80 3.19
C ASP A 164 -4.33 -9.08 3.70
N LYS A 165 -4.21 -10.13 4.54
CA LYS A 165 -2.93 -10.61 5.09
C LYS A 165 -2.08 -11.29 4.03
N ALA A 166 -2.71 -11.95 3.06
CA ALA A 166 -2.03 -12.74 2.03
C ALA A 166 -1.46 -11.90 0.89
N ARG A 167 -1.91 -10.66 0.73
CA ARG A 167 -1.43 -9.77 -0.33
C ARG A 167 0.01 -9.37 -0.07
N LYS A 168 0.93 -9.99 -0.83
CA LYS A 168 2.31 -9.53 -0.93
C LYS A 168 2.34 -8.36 -1.92
N PRO A 169 3.08 -7.27 -1.62
CA PRO A 169 3.31 -6.23 -2.62
C PRO A 169 4.03 -6.88 -3.81
N GLU A 170 3.63 -6.51 -5.01
CA GLU A 170 4.33 -6.88 -6.23
C GLU A 170 5.68 -6.18 -6.18
N GLN A 171 6.73 -6.93 -5.85
CA GLN A 171 8.10 -6.42 -5.83
C GLN A 171 8.67 -6.62 -7.21
N ASP A 172 9.03 -5.51 -7.85
CA ASP A 172 9.85 -5.54 -9.05
C ASP A 172 11.16 -6.26 -8.71
N ALA A 173 11.50 -7.33 -9.45
CA ALA A 173 12.67 -8.17 -9.15
C ALA A 173 13.97 -7.34 -9.10
N THR A 174 14.06 -6.27 -9.90
CA THR A 174 15.18 -5.32 -9.92
C THR A 174 15.24 -4.42 -8.68
N LEU A 175 14.10 -4.18 -8.03
CA LEU A 175 13.99 -3.41 -6.79
C LEU A 175 14.12 -4.29 -5.55
N ALA A 176 13.95 -5.61 -5.67
CA ALA A 176 14.01 -6.54 -4.55
C ALA A 176 15.42 -6.63 -3.94
N GLU A 177 16.46 -6.60 -4.74
CA GLU A 177 17.85 -6.57 -4.27
C GLU A 177 18.22 -5.26 -3.57
N ALA A 178 17.70 -4.14 -4.09
CA ALA A 178 17.89 -2.82 -3.47
C ALA A 178 16.96 -2.58 -2.29
N SER A 179 15.85 -3.29 -2.21
CA SER A 179 14.80 -3.16 -1.19
C SER A 179 14.97 -4.04 0.03
N ALA A 180 16.08 -4.78 0.16
CA ALA A 180 16.35 -5.56 1.37
C ALA A 180 16.31 -4.71 2.66
N THR A 181 16.40 -3.38 2.54
CA THR A 181 16.32 -2.44 3.68
C THR A 181 15.20 -1.41 3.54
N VAL A 182 14.60 -1.21 2.35
CA VAL A 182 13.58 -0.20 2.09
C VAL A 182 12.39 -0.88 1.44
N GLY A 183 11.30 -1.09 2.20
CA GLY A 183 10.02 -1.49 1.63
C GLY A 183 9.47 -2.86 1.98
N THR A 184 10.00 -3.55 2.97
CA THR A 184 9.24 -4.64 3.58
C THR A 184 8.07 -4.03 4.35
N LEU A 185 6.87 -4.11 3.75
CA LEU A 185 5.67 -3.73 4.47
C LEU A 185 5.55 -4.59 5.72
N PRO A 186 5.40 -4.00 6.91
CA PRO A 186 5.25 -4.76 8.14
C PRO A 186 4.05 -5.72 8.01
N PRO A 187 4.15 -6.93 8.55
CA PRO A 187 3.06 -7.90 8.50
C PRO A 187 1.85 -7.34 9.27
N ILE A 188 0.65 -7.49 8.70
CA ILE A 188 -0.59 -7.14 9.38
C ILE A 188 -1.09 -8.33 10.21
N GLN A 189 -1.60 -8.06 11.41
CA GLN A 189 -2.16 -9.06 12.32
C GLN A 189 -3.68 -9.18 12.15
N PHE A 190 -4.39 -8.07 12.16
CA PHE A 190 -5.85 -8.00 12.12
C PHE A 190 -6.36 -7.59 10.74
N GLY A 191 -5.79 -6.52 10.18
CA GLY A 191 -6.22 -5.87 8.96
C GLY A 191 -7.56 -5.12 9.11
N ARG A 192 -7.90 -4.30 8.13
CA ARG A 192 -9.10 -3.45 8.13
C ARG A 192 -10.39 -4.18 8.56
N LYS A 193 -10.64 -5.37 7.99
CA LYS A 193 -11.82 -6.18 8.34
C LYS A 193 -11.79 -6.70 9.77
N GLY A 194 -10.60 -6.88 10.35
CA GLY A 194 -10.43 -7.27 11.74
C GLY A 194 -10.84 -6.15 12.67
N LEU A 195 -10.35 -4.95 12.40
CA LEU A 195 -10.68 -3.75 13.18
C LEU A 195 -12.16 -3.38 13.10
N GLU A 196 -12.77 -3.47 11.91
CA GLU A 196 -14.21 -3.25 11.73
C GLU A 196 -15.04 -4.21 12.61
N ARG A 197 -14.62 -5.49 12.71
CA ARG A 197 -15.26 -6.47 13.59
C ARG A 197 -15.02 -6.18 15.08
N GLU A 198 -13.84 -5.71 15.44
CA GLU A 198 -13.52 -5.33 16.82
C GLU A 198 -14.38 -4.13 17.27
N ILE A 199 -14.54 -3.12 16.42
CA ILE A 199 -15.43 -1.98 16.68
C ILE A 199 -16.88 -2.45 16.83
N LEU A 200 -17.36 -3.31 15.92
CA LEU A 200 -18.70 -3.86 16.00
C LEU A 200 -18.94 -4.62 17.31
N ALA A 201 -17.99 -5.50 17.69
CA ALA A 201 -18.09 -6.29 18.91
C ALA A 201 -18.10 -5.43 20.19
N ALA A 202 -17.41 -4.29 20.18
CA ALA A 202 -17.37 -3.36 21.29
C ALA A 202 -18.62 -2.45 21.35
N ALA A 203 -19.15 -2.03 20.20
CA ALA A 203 -20.30 -1.11 20.10
C ALA A 203 -21.65 -1.80 20.22
N ALA A 204 -21.82 -3.01 19.64
CA ALA A 204 -23.10 -3.70 19.60
C ALA A 204 -23.76 -3.94 20.98
N PRO A 205 -23.04 -4.39 22.03
CA PRO A 205 -23.64 -4.57 23.34
C PRO A 205 -24.17 -3.26 23.96
N LYS A 206 -23.47 -2.16 23.70
CA LYS A 206 -23.83 -0.82 24.21
C LYS A 206 -25.11 -0.27 23.56
N MET A 207 -25.31 -0.59 22.27
CA MET A 207 -26.53 -0.20 21.53
C MET A 207 -27.72 -1.11 21.85
N GLY A 208 -27.47 -2.37 22.16
CA GLY A 208 -28.50 -3.34 22.54
C GLY A 208 -29.34 -2.89 23.74
N ILE A 209 -28.75 -2.12 24.66
CA ILE A 209 -29.45 -1.56 25.85
C ILE A 209 -30.58 -0.62 25.42
N TRP A 210 -30.49 0.00 24.25
CA TRP A 210 -31.49 0.94 23.72
C TRP A 210 -32.43 0.33 22.69
N GLY A 211 -32.43 -1.02 22.55
CA GLY A 211 -33.29 -1.71 21.58
C GLY A 211 -32.83 -1.57 20.14
N ILE A 212 -31.56 -1.16 19.92
CA ILE A 212 -30.92 -1.02 18.62
C ILE A 212 -29.99 -2.20 18.39
N GLU A 213 -30.06 -2.79 17.20
CA GLU A 213 -29.09 -3.77 16.73
C GLU A 213 -28.17 -3.14 15.70
N LEU A 214 -26.87 -3.19 15.95
CA LEU A 214 -25.82 -2.78 15.03
C LEU A 214 -25.44 -3.97 14.16
N LEU A 215 -25.64 -3.87 12.85
CA LEU A 215 -25.42 -4.97 11.91
C LEU A 215 -23.99 -5.03 11.43
N ASP A 216 -23.42 -3.88 11.02
CA ASP A 216 -22.02 -3.75 10.69
C ASP A 216 -21.51 -2.31 10.87
N VAL A 217 -20.20 -2.21 10.96
CA VAL A 217 -19.46 -0.95 10.94
C VAL A 217 -18.36 -1.07 9.91
N ARG A 218 -18.21 -0.06 9.06
CA ARG A 218 -17.22 -0.02 8.00
C ARG A 218 -16.48 1.30 7.96
N PHE A 219 -15.21 1.25 7.65
CA PHE A 219 -14.48 2.45 7.28
C PHE A 219 -14.84 2.84 5.83
N LYS A 220 -15.34 4.04 5.63
CA LYS A 220 -15.66 4.58 4.30
C LYS A 220 -14.40 5.12 3.66
N ARG A 221 -13.68 5.96 4.39
CA ARG A 221 -12.45 6.60 3.96
C ARG A 221 -11.46 6.68 5.11
N VAL A 222 -10.20 6.53 4.80
CA VAL A 222 -9.09 6.75 5.73
C VAL A 222 -8.06 7.60 5.00
N ASN A 223 -7.88 8.83 5.44
CA ASN A 223 -6.94 9.79 4.87
C ASN A 223 -5.97 10.28 5.94
N TYR A 224 -4.83 10.77 5.52
CA TYR A 224 -4.01 11.58 6.41
C TYR A 224 -4.66 12.95 6.62
N LYS A 225 -4.38 13.56 7.75
CA LYS A 225 -4.76 14.96 7.99
C LYS A 225 -4.06 15.87 6.99
N ASP A 226 -4.74 16.91 6.52
CA ASP A 226 -4.16 17.95 5.68
C ASP A 226 -2.90 18.54 6.33
N GLY A 227 -1.88 18.80 5.55
CA GLY A 227 -0.53 19.21 6.02
C GLY A 227 0.37 18.07 6.51
N VAL A 228 -0.15 16.89 6.88
CA VAL A 228 0.65 15.68 7.10
C VAL A 228 0.94 14.99 5.76
N ILE A 229 -0.01 15.03 4.84
CA ILE A 229 0.11 14.50 3.48
C ILE A 229 1.32 15.08 2.76
N GLU A 230 1.51 16.42 2.80
CA GLU A 230 2.64 17.10 2.16
C GLU A 230 3.98 16.61 2.71
N LYS A 231 4.10 16.53 4.04
CA LYS A 231 5.32 16.04 4.71
C LYS A 231 5.62 14.57 4.36
N ILE A 232 4.58 13.75 4.16
CA ILE A 232 4.75 12.36 3.75
C ILE A 232 5.22 12.29 2.30
N TYR A 233 4.65 13.10 1.40
CA TYR A 233 5.12 13.18 0.03
C TYR A 233 6.57 13.66 -0.06
N ASP A 234 6.94 14.71 0.67
CA ASP A 234 8.32 15.20 0.73
C ASP A 234 9.29 14.12 1.21
N ARG A 235 8.90 13.39 2.25
CA ARG A 235 9.66 12.25 2.74
C ARG A 235 9.78 11.14 1.69
N MET A 236 8.69 10.74 1.04
CA MET A 236 8.70 9.74 -0.03
C MET A 236 9.58 10.16 -1.21
N ILE A 237 9.51 11.43 -1.62
CA ILE A 237 10.37 11.99 -2.66
C ILE A 237 11.82 11.90 -2.24
N SER A 238 12.14 12.31 -1.02
CA SER A 238 13.50 12.25 -0.47
C SER A 238 14.03 10.80 -0.41
N GLU A 239 13.24 9.86 0.05
CA GLU A 239 13.57 8.43 0.07
C GLU A 239 13.82 7.88 -1.36
N ARG A 240 13.00 8.27 -2.34
CA ARG A 240 13.18 7.87 -3.75
C ARG A 240 14.44 8.51 -4.35
N MET A 241 14.73 9.76 -4.04
CA MET A 241 15.98 10.41 -4.45
C MET A 241 17.22 9.72 -3.87
N GLN A 242 17.18 9.33 -2.59
CA GLN A 242 18.27 8.59 -1.95
C GLN A 242 18.49 7.22 -2.62
N ILE A 243 17.42 6.50 -2.95
CA ILE A 243 17.51 5.23 -3.66
C ILE A 243 18.12 5.44 -5.05
N ALA A 244 17.65 6.43 -5.81
CA ALA A 244 18.17 6.75 -7.13
C ALA A 244 19.64 7.13 -7.09
N GLU A 245 20.07 7.92 -6.09
CA GLU A 245 21.48 8.33 -5.94
C GLU A 245 22.37 7.13 -5.56
N ARG A 246 21.87 6.22 -4.71
CA ARG A 246 22.58 4.98 -4.41
C ARG A 246 22.81 4.15 -5.66
N PHE A 247 21.77 3.91 -6.48
CA PHE A 247 21.93 3.18 -7.74
C PHE A 247 22.88 3.86 -8.72
N ARG A 248 22.84 5.17 -8.77
CA ARG A 248 23.74 5.96 -9.62
C ARG A 248 25.18 5.83 -9.16
N SER A 249 25.40 5.88 -7.85
CA SER A 249 26.73 5.69 -7.24
C SER A 249 27.25 4.25 -7.41
N GLU A 250 26.39 3.24 -7.18
CA GLU A 250 26.73 1.84 -7.42
C GLU A 250 27.07 1.58 -8.89
N GLY A 251 26.27 2.13 -9.81
CA GLY A 251 26.52 2.03 -11.26
C GLY A 251 27.82 2.69 -11.67
N ALA A 252 28.13 3.87 -11.15
CA ALA A 252 29.41 4.54 -11.37
C ALA A 252 30.59 3.74 -10.80
N GLY A 253 30.41 3.14 -9.62
CA GLY A 253 31.42 2.27 -9.01
C GLY A 253 31.68 1.01 -9.81
N GLU A 254 30.64 0.35 -10.32
CA GLU A 254 30.82 -0.81 -11.19
C GLU A 254 31.45 -0.47 -12.54
N ALA A 255 31.06 0.66 -13.14
CA ALA A 255 31.69 1.16 -14.36
C ALA A 255 33.20 1.41 -14.14
N ALA A 256 33.58 2.07 -13.05
CA ALA A 256 34.99 2.30 -12.71
C ALA A 256 35.77 1.00 -12.47
N LYS A 257 35.15 -0.02 -11.85
CA LYS A 257 35.75 -1.35 -11.68
C LYS A 257 35.96 -2.06 -13.02
N ILE A 258 35.00 -1.95 -13.93
CA ILE A 258 35.11 -2.54 -15.28
C ILE A 258 36.23 -1.85 -16.05
N ASP A 259 36.32 -0.52 -16.04
CA ASP A 259 37.36 0.24 -16.68
C ASP A 259 38.75 -0.09 -16.09
N GLY A 260 38.85 -0.17 -14.77
CA GLY A 260 40.09 -0.58 -14.11
C GLY A 260 40.54 -2.01 -14.46
N ARG A 261 39.60 -2.94 -14.59
CA ARG A 261 39.91 -4.32 -15.05
C ARG A 261 40.36 -4.31 -16.51
N ARG A 262 39.67 -3.58 -17.37
CA ARG A 262 40.05 -3.42 -18.77
C ARG A 262 41.47 -2.90 -18.91
N GLU A 263 41.82 -1.84 -18.21
CA GLU A 263 43.14 -1.21 -18.23
C GLU A 263 44.22 -2.20 -17.75
N LYS A 264 43.98 -2.88 -16.63
CA LYS A 264 44.86 -3.92 -16.11
C LYS A 264 45.09 -5.07 -17.12
N ASP A 265 44.02 -5.55 -17.74
CA ASP A 265 44.11 -6.65 -18.72
C ASP A 265 44.83 -6.21 -19.98
N LEU A 266 44.60 -4.97 -20.46
CA LEU A 266 45.37 -4.40 -21.57
C LEU A 266 46.85 -4.33 -21.25
N GLN A 267 47.24 -3.78 -20.09
CA GLN A 267 48.64 -3.70 -19.67
C GLN A 267 49.30 -5.07 -19.53
N ARG A 268 48.55 -6.03 -18.99
CA ARG A 268 49.02 -7.44 -18.91
C ARG A 268 49.26 -8.03 -20.27
N ILE A 269 48.31 -7.93 -21.20
CA ILE A 269 48.43 -8.45 -22.57
C ILE A 269 49.61 -7.79 -23.30
N GLN A 270 49.77 -6.47 -23.16
CA GLN A 270 50.90 -5.75 -23.77
C GLN A 270 52.22 -6.19 -23.17
N SER A 271 52.32 -6.34 -21.86
CA SER A 271 53.51 -6.82 -21.17
C SER A 271 53.89 -8.24 -21.58
N ASP A 272 52.89 -9.15 -21.62
CA ASP A 272 53.10 -10.54 -22.03
C ASP A 272 53.55 -10.64 -23.51
N ALA A 273 52.93 -9.84 -24.39
CA ALA A 273 53.33 -9.74 -25.79
C ALA A 273 54.76 -9.21 -25.94
N TYR A 274 55.10 -8.13 -25.20
CA TYR A 274 56.47 -7.58 -25.20
C TYR A 274 57.49 -8.58 -24.68
N HIS A 275 57.19 -9.26 -23.57
CA HIS A 275 58.03 -10.34 -23.04
C HIS A 275 58.26 -11.43 -24.09
N LYS A 276 57.22 -11.89 -24.76
CA LYS A 276 57.30 -12.91 -25.80
C LYS A 276 58.16 -12.43 -26.99
N VAL A 277 57.97 -11.20 -27.42
CA VAL A 277 58.82 -10.61 -28.47
C VAL A 277 60.29 -10.56 -28.06
N GLN A 278 60.61 -10.15 -26.82
CA GLN A 278 62.00 -10.10 -26.35
C GLN A 278 62.62 -11.51 -26.21
N GLU A 279 61.83 -12.49 -25.75
CA GLU A 279 62.21 -13.89 -25.65
C GLU A 279 62.57 -14.43 -27.05
N VAL A 280 61.68 -14.24 -28.03
CA VAL A 280 61.93 -14.70 -29.43
C VAL A 280 63.13 -14.01 -30.04
N LYS A 281 63.30 -12.68 -29.81
CA LYS A 281 64.47 -11.94 -30.26
C LYS A 281 65.74 -12.46 -29.61
N GLY A 282 65.75 -12.62 -28.28
CA GLY A 282 66.88 -13.13 -27.53
C GLY A 282 67.32 -14.55 -28.02
N ASP A 283 66.35 -15.41 -28.22
CA ASP A 283 66.62 -16.75 -28.78
C ASP A 283 67.16 -16.72 -30.20
N ALA A 284 66.64 -15.84 -31.05
CA ALA A 284 67.12 -15.62 -32.40
C ALA A 284 68.53 -15.06 -32.42
N ASP A 285 68.84 -14.07 -31.60
CA ASP A 285 70.15 -13.43 -31.45
C ASP A 285 71.20 -14.47 -30.90
N ALA A 286 70.75 -15.26 -29.90
CA ALA A 286 71.60 -16.36 -29.38
C ALA A 286 71.94 -17.39 -30.44
N LYS A 287 70.92 -17.83 -31.21
CA LYS A 287 71.15 -18.80 -32.34
C LYS A 287 72.00 -18.17 -33.42
N ALA A 288 71.78 -16.92 -33.78
CA ALA A 288 72.61 -16.21 -34.75
C ALA A 288 74.08 -16.20 -34.30
N SER A 289 74.29 -15.77 -33.02
CA SER A 289 75.63 -15.69 -32.42
C SER A 289 76.30 -17.09 -32.39
N GLU A 290 75.52 -18.15 -32.06
CA GLU A 290 76.05 -19.53 -32.08
C GLU A 290 76.48 -19.96 -33.49
N VAL A 291 75.65 -19.69 -34.52
CA VAL A 291 75.95 -19.98 -35.89
C VAL A 291 77.22 -19.24 -36.36
N TYR A 292 77.32 -17.97 -36.06
CA TYR A 292 78.52 -17.20 -36.37
C TYR A 292 79.75 -17.71 -35.60
N ALA A 293 79.62 -17.96 -34.30
CA ALA A 293 80.74 -18.55 -33.54
C ALA A 293 81.24 -19.86 -34.11
N ARG A 294 80.32 -20.76 -34.45
CA ARG A 294 80.72 -22.02 -35.09
C ARG A 294 81.44 -21.87 -36.46
N ALA A 295 80.94 -20.91 -37.27
CA ALA A 295 81.54 -20.63 -38.55
C ALA A 295 82.96 -20.07 -38.44
N TYR A 296 83.18 -19.15 -37.48
CA TYR A 296 84.46 -18.47 -37.30
C TYR A 296 85.44 -19.25 -36.43
N THR A 297 85.04 -20.22 -35.63
CA THR A 297 85.93 -21.09 -34.86
C THR A 297 86.30 -22.38 -35.62
N SER A 298 85.81 -22.54 -36.81
CA SER A 298 86.12 -23.74 -37.66
C SER A 298 87.60 -23.89 -38.02
N SER A 299 88.38 -22.80 -37.98
CA SER A 299 89.85 -22.82 -38.15
C SER A 299 90.48 -21.68 -37.30
N PRO A 300 91.75 -21.82 -36.86
CA PRO A 300 92.48 -20.79 -36.11
C PRO A 300 92.57 -19.48 -36.85
N SER A 301 92.79 -19.49 -38.17
CA SER A 301 92.88 -18.29 -39.02
C SER A 301 91.49 -17.55 -39.13
N ALA A 302 90.42 -18.35 -39.16
CA ALA A 302 89.06 -17.73 -39.18
C ALA A 302 88.70 -17.10 -37.85
N ALA A 303 89.15 -17.65 -36.73
CA ALA A 303 88.96 -17.06 -35.40
C ALA A 303 89.68 -15.74 -35.22
N ASP A 304 90.92 -15.67 -35.67
CA ASP A 304 91.72 -14.39 -35.63
C ASP A 304 91.11 -13.34 -36.56
N PHE A 305 90.64 -13.69 -37.73
CA PHE A 305 89.98 -12.79 -38.66
C PHE A 305 88.65 -12.26 -38.10
N TYR A 306 87.84 -13.10 -37.46
CA TYR A 306 86.58 -12.68 -36.80
C TYR A 306 86.86 -11.75 -35.64
N SER A 307 87.84 -12.06 -34.79
CA SER A 307 88.21 -11.14 -33.65
C SER A 307 88.66 -9.77 -34.14
N PHE A 308 89.36 -9.72 -35.26
CA PHE A 308 89.72 -8.51 -35.92
C PHE A 308 88.52 -7.71 -36.43
N LEU A 309 87.59 -8.35 -37.17
CA LEU A 309 86.38 -7.67 -37.65
C LEU A 309 85.48 -7.18 -36.50
N GLN A 310 85.31 -7.95 -35.44
CA GLN A 310 84.55 -7.62 -34.28
C GLN A 310 85.17 -6.42 -33.53
N THR A 311 86.48 -6.38 -33.44
CA THR A 311 87.19 -5.26 -32.85
C THR A 311 87.00 -3.94 -33.68
N LEU A 312 87.01 -4.06 -35.00
CA LEU A 312 86.77 -2.92 -35.90
C LEU A 312 85.31 -2.45 -35.81
N ASP A 313 84.33 -3.42 -35.74
CA ASP A 313 82.91 -3.04 -35.60
C ASP A 313 82.60 -2.41 -34.23
N THR A 314 83.28 -2.89 -33.18
CA THR A 314 83.22 -2.30 -31.84
C THR A 314 83.77 -0.89 -31.88
N TYR A 315 84.92 -0.62 -32.47
CA TYR A 315 85.47 0.69 -32.62
C TYR A 315 84.56 1.62 -33.45
N ARG A 316 83.97 1.08 -34.54
CA ARG A 316 83.02 1.88 -35.34
C ARG A 316 81.75 2.26 -34.56
N LYS A 317 81.27 1.43 -33.66
CA LYS A 317 80.05 1.70 -32.85
C LYS A 317 80.38 2.58 -31.64
N THR A 318 81.54 2.44 -31.07
CA THR A 318 81.91 3.15 -29.83
C THR A 318 82.56 4.53 -30.09
N LEU A 319 83.29 4.69 -31.25
CA LEU A 319 83.89 5.91 -31.62
C LEU A 319 82.95 6.80 -32.42
N GLY A 320 82.23 7.67 -31.75
CA GLY A 320 81.41 8.72 -32.40
C GLY A 320 82.25 9.85 -32.90
N SER A 321 81.68 10.72 -33.74
CA SER A 321 82.33 11.87 -34.29
C SER A 321 82.85 12.83 -33.22
N ASP A 322 82.35 12.73 -31.99
CA ASP A 322 82.71 13.61 -30.86
C ASP A 322 83.70 12.99 -29.86
N SER A 323 84.18 11.77 -30.19
CA SER A 323 85.09 11.02 -29.31
C SER A 323 86.56 11.25 -29.70
N THR A 324 87.38 11.70 -28.75
CA THR A 324 88.85 11.76 -28.91
C THR A 324 89.44 10.50 -28.28
N VAL A 325 90.09 9.68 -29.10
CA VAL A 325 90.76 8.49 -28.62
C VAL A 325 92.29 8.69 -28.64
N VAL A 326 92.88 8.41 -27.50
CA VAL A 326 94.34 8.45 -27.35
C VAL A 326 94.88 7.03 -27.40
N PHE A 327 95.63 6.72 -28.44
CA PHE A 327 96.29 5.45 -28.58
C PHE A 327 97.74 5.53 -28.15
N THR A 328 98.17 4.54 -27.37
CA THR A 328 99.62 4.33 -27.13
C THR A 328 100.21 3.43 -28.21
N THR A 329 101.52 3.56 -28.52
CA THR A 329 102.17 2.73 -29.50
C THR A 329 102.16 1.22 -29.17
N GLU A 330 101.82 0.85 -27.96
CA GLU A 330 101.60 -0.51 -27.46
C GLU A 330 100.13 -0.94 -27.42
N SER A 331 99.20 -0.13 -27.88
CA SER A 331 97.81 -0.47 -27.90
C SER A 331 97.49 -1.65 -28.86
N ASP A 332 96.46 -2.35 -28.57
CA ASP A 332 96.05 -3.50 -29.40
C ASP A 332 95.77 -3.14 -30.86
N PHE A 333 95.33 -1.88 -31.08
CA PHE A 333 95.16 -1.36 -32.46
C PHE A 333 96.47 -1.29 -33.24
N PHE A 334 97.50 -0.74 -32.64
CA PHE A 334 98.81 -0.68 -33.27
C PHE A 334 99.51 -2.07 -33.34
N ARG A 335 99.18 -2.97 -32.42
CA ARG A 335 99.65 -4.39 -32.47
C ARG A 335 99.05 -5.11 -33.65
N LEU A 336 97.78 -4.83 -33.99
CA LEU A 336 97.18 -5.37 -35.19
C LEU A 336 97.81 -4.86 -36.50
N LEU A 337 98.13 -3.55 -36.55
CA LEU A 337 98.84 -3.01 -37.69
C LEU A 337 100.27 -3.46 -37.82
N LYS A 338 100.98 -3.77 -36.75
CA LYS A 338 102.37 -4.33 -36.77
C LYS A 338 102.39 -5.80 -37.18
N ARG A 339 101.28 -6.53 -37.06
CA ARG A 339 101.17 -7.93 -37.43
C ARG A 339 100.88 -8.20 -38.91
N ILE A 340 100.78 -7.11 -39.69
CA ILE A 340 100.72 -7.26 -41.17
C ILE A 340 102.12 -7.47 -41.70
N ASP A 341 102.68 -8.65 -41.44
CA ASP A 341 103.89 -9.03 -42.08
C ASP A 341 103.67 -9.21 -43.60
N PRO A 342 104.56 -8.72 -44.44
CA PRO A 342 104.47 -8.93 -45.87
C PRO A 342 104.60 -10.48 -46.15
N PRO A 343 103.81 -10.97 -47.08
CA PRO A 343 103.90 -12.41 -47.43
C PRO A 343 105.34 -12.79 -47.79
N PRO A 344 105.80 -13.96 -47.38
CA PRO A 344 107.13 -14.42 -47.76
C PRO A 344 107.24 -14.49 -49.28
N PRO A 345 108.44 -14.10 -49.86
CA PRO A 345 108.63 -14.15 -51.32
C PRO A 345 108.42 -15.56 -51.83
N ALA A 346 107.62 -15.70 -52.89
CA ALA A 346 107.38 -16.91 -53.56
C ALA A 346 108.69 -17.56 -54.11
N PRO A 347 108.80 -18.96 -54.08
CA PRO A 347 109.94 -19.61 -54.55
C PRO A 347 110.21 -19.47 -56.06
#